data_c1890de1cf663fc012639fa7bd7d6b4f
#
_entry.id   c1890de1cf663fc012639fa7bd7d6b4f
#
_cell.length_a   1.000
_cell.length_b   1.000
_cell.length_c   1.000
_cell.angle_alpha   90.00
_cell.angle_beta   90.00
_cell.angle_gamma   90.00
#
_symmetry.space_group_name_H-M   'P 1'
#
loop_
_entity.id
_entity.type
_entity.pdbx_description
1 polymer ?
#
loop_
_entity_poly.entity_id
_entity_poly.type
_entity_poly.pdbx_seq_one_letter_code
_entity_poly.pdbx_strand_id
1 'polypeptide(L)'
;MYESDEDRVDAAEQLAEHNPHAAAEAFSAIACDQAVGDEVRLSAAELLADVDPRAAAPACLAIARDGTVGDEVRRSAAERLAGLATL
;
A
#
# COMPACT_ATOMS: atom_id res chain seq x y z
N MET A 1 17.27 9.13 7.25
CA MET A 1 15.97 9.74 7.54
C MET A 1 15.21 10.02 6.25
N TYR A 2 13.94 9.75 6.25
CA TYR A 2 13.12 9.99 5.06
C TYR A 2 12.60 11.41 5.06
N GLU A 3 12.74 12.07 3.91
CA GLU A 3 12.29 13.44 3.75
C GLU A 3 10.78 13.52 3.48
N SER A 4 10.24 12.47 2.87
CA SER A 4 8.83 12.45 2.50
C SER A 4 8.30 11.03 2.46
N ASP A 5 6.97 10.90 2.37
CA ASP A 5 6.32 9.61 2.23
C ASP A 5 6.70 8.93 0.92
N GLU A 6 6.89 9.73 -0.14
CA GLU A 6 7.31 9.19 -1.43
C GLU A 6 8.70 8.57 -1.35
N ASP A 7 9.60 9.17 -0.57
CA ASP A 7 10.93 8.62 -0.36
C ASP A 7 10.86 7.25 0.32
N ARG A 8 9.90 7.08 1.22
CA ARG A 8 9.68 5.79 1.87
C ARG A 8 9.26 4.73 0.85
N VAL A 9 8.38 5.11 -0.07
CA VAL A 9 7.92 4.20 -1.14
C VAL A 9 9.09 3.84 -2.06
N ASP A 10 9.88 4.83 -2.45
CA ASP A 10 11.05 4.60 -3.31
C ASP A 10 12.04 3.65 -2.67
N ALA A 11 12.29 3.82 -1.38
CA ALA A 11 13.21 2.94 -0.65
C ALA A 11 12.67 1.51 -0.63
N ALA A 12 11.36 1.34 -0.42
CA ALA A 12 10.74 0.03 -0.42
C ALA A 12 10.78 -0.62 -1.81
N GLU A 13 10.64 0.17 -2.87
CA GLU A 13 10.75 -0.34 -4.24
C GLU A 13 12.15 -0.87 -4.53
N GLN A 14 13.17 -0.14 -4.09
CA GLN A 14 14.54 -0.60 -4.25
C GLN A 14 14.79 -1.88 -3.47
N LEU A 15 14.22 -1.97 -2.30
CA LEU A 15 14.34 -3.16 -1.45
C LEU A 15 13.71 -4.38 -2.14
N ALA A 16 12.64 -4.17 -2.91
CA ALA A 16 11.95 -5.26 -3.57
C ALA A 16 12.85 -6.02 -4.56
N GLU A 17 13.84 -5.37 -5.12
CA GLU A 17 14.74 -6.00 -6.08
C GLU A 17 15.66 -7.03 -5.42
N HIS A 18 15.90 -6.88 -4.13
CA HIS A 18 16.83 -7.73 -3.40
C HIS A 18 16.16 -8.59 -2.35
N ASN A 19 15.08 -8.09 -1.77
CA ASN A 19 14.39 -8.78 -0.69
C ASN A 19 12.89 -8.48 -0.75
N PRO A 20 12.14 -9.22 -1.59
CA PRO A 20 10.70 -8.97 -1.75
C PRO A 20 9.91 -9.07 -0.44
N HIS A 21 10.32 -9.96 0.45
CA HIS A 21 9.62 -10.12 1.72
C HIS A 21 9.74 -8.86 2.59
N ALA A 22 10.94 -8.31 2.70
CA ALA A 22 11.15 -7.08 3.46
C ALA A 22 10.44 -5.89 2.79
N ALA A 23 10.42 -5.87 1.45
CA ALA A 23 9.70 -4.83 0.72
C ALA A 23 8.20 -4.91 1.00
N ALA A 24 7.65 -6.12 1.05
CA ALA A 24 6.23 -6.32 1.36
C ALA A 24 5.90 -5.75 2.75
N GLU A 25 6.75 -6.01 3.73
CA GLU A 25 6.56 -5.44 5.06
C GLU A 25 6.60 -3.92 5.04
N ALA A 26 7.54 -3.35 4.28
CA ALA A 26 7.68 -1.89 4.19
C ALA A 26 6.47 -1.26 3.51
N PHE A 27 6.00 -1.82 2.40
CA PHE A 27 4.81 -1.31 1.72
C PHE A 27 3.57 -1.42 2.60
N SER A 28 3.43 -2.53 3.31
CA SER A 28 2.30 -2.73 4.21
C SER A 28 2.28 -1.69 5.32
N ALA A 29 3.44 -1.39 5.90
CA ALA A 29 3.56 -0.38 6.94
C ALA A 29 3.15 1.00 6.42
N ILE A 30 3.57 1.35 5.20
CA ILE A 30 3.21 2.64 4.60
C ILE A 30 1.71 2.71 4.33
N ALA A 31 1.16 1.65 3.74
CA ALA A 31 -0.27 1.61 3.39
C ALA A 31 -1.17 1.73 4.62
N CYS A 32 -0.74 1.21 5.75
CA CYS A 32 -1.53 1.22 6.98
C CYS A 32 -1.23 2.42 7.90
N ASP A 33 -0.29 3.28 7.52
CA ASP A 33 0.09 4.43 8.32
C ASP A 33 -0.84 5.62 8.05
N GLN A 34 -1.68 5.94 9.01
CA GLN A 34 -2.65 7.02 8.87
C GLN A 34 -2.00 8.41 8.74
N ALA A 35 -0.74 8.55 9.12
CA ALA A 35 -0.01 9.80 8.97
C ALA A 35 0.46 10.03 7.53
N VAL A 36 0.46 8.99 6.71
CA VAL A 36 0.86 9.08 5.30
C VAL A 36 -0.32 9.58 4.47
N GLY A 37 -0.05 10.39 3.45
CA GLY A 37 -1.10 10.90 2.57
C GLY A 37 -1.84 9.79 1.84
N ASP A 38 -3.11 10.03 1.53
CA ASP A 38 -4.02 9.05 0.94
C ASP A 38 -3.46 8.38 -0.31
N GLU A 39 -2.96 9.18 -1.24
CA GLU A 39 -2.49 8.68 -2.52
C GLU A 39 -1.21 7.85 -2.38
N VAL A 40 -0.35 8.22 -1.45
CA VAL A 40 0.87 7.47 -1.18
C VAL A 40 0.51 6.12 -0.56
N ARG A 41 -0.45 6.09 0.35
CA ARG A 41 -0.94 4.85 0.95
C ARG A 41 -1.48 3.91 -0.13
N LEU A 42 -2.27 4.46 -1.06
CA LEU A 42 -2.83 3.67 -2.15
C LEU A 42 -1.72 3.14 -3.06
N SER A 43 -0.74 3.99 -3.41
CA SER A 43 0.39 3.57 -4.23
C SER A 43 1.16 2.43 -3.57
N ALA A 44 1.37 2.53 -2.26
CA ALA A 44 2.07 1.48 -1.51
C ALA A 44 1.28 0.17 -1.56
N ALA A 45 -0.04 0.24 -1.42
CA ALA A 45 -0.88 -0.95 -1.49
C ALA A 45 -0.85 -1.58 -2.89
N GLU A 46 -0.83 -0.76 -3.93
CA GLU A 46 -0.75 -1.25 -5.30
C GLU A 46 0.59 -1.93 -5.59
N LEU A 47 1.67 -1.34 -5.11
CA LEU A 47 2.99 -1.94 -5.27
C LEU A 47 3.12 -3.22 -4.44
N LEU A 48 2.49 -3.23 -3.27
CA LEU A 48 2.44 -4.42 -2.43
C LEU A 48 1.76 -5.57 -3.18
N ALA A 49 0.72 -5.28 -3.94
CA ALA A 49 0.02 -6.30 -4.72
C ALA A 49 0.92 -6.97 -5.76
N ASP A 50 1.88 -6.22 -6.30
CA ASP A 50 2.84 -6.77 -7.26
C ASP A 50 3.85 -7.70 -6.60
N VAL A 51 4.19 -7.42 -5.34
CA VAL A 51 5.19 -8.20 -4.60
C VAL A 51 4.54 -9.37 -3.88
N ASP A 52 3.42 -9.12 -3.23
CA ASP A 52 2.72 -10.11 -2.42
C ASP A 52 1.22 -9.80 -2.38
N PRO A 53 0.45 -10.37 -3.32
CA PRO A 53 -0.99 -10.12 -3.38
C PRO A 53 -1.74 -10.44 -2.08
N ARG A 54 -1.29 -11.44 -1.34
CA ARG A 54 -1.95 -11.81 -0.08
C ARG A 54 -1.81 -10.72 0.97
N ALA A 55 -0.66 -10.09 1.03
CA ALA A 55 -0.42 -9.00 1.97
C ALA A 55 -1.16 -7.74 1.55
N ALA A 56 -1.39 -7.56 0.25
CA ALA A 56 -2.07 -6.38 -0.28
C ALA A 56 -3.55 -6.34 0.11
N ALA A 57 -4.19 -7.48 0.26
CA ALA A 57 -5.62 -7.53 0.58
C ALA A 57 -5.93 -6.81 1.91
N PRO A 58 -5.28 -7.13 3.04
CA PRO A 58 -5.54 -6.38 4.26
C PRO A 58 -5.14 -4.92 4.19
N ALA A 59 -4.10 -4.59 3.42
CA ALA A 59 -3.69 -3.19 3.24
C ALA A 59 -4.75 -2.39 2.50
N CYS A 60 -5.29 -2.93 1.41
CA CYS A 60 -6.37 -2.28 0.66
C CYS A 60 -7.62 -2.16 1.53
N LEU A 61 -7.93 -3.18 2.31
CA LEU A 61 -9.08 -3.15 3.20
C LEU A 61 -8.93 -2.05 4.25
N ALA A 62 -7.74 -1.90 4.82
CA ALA A 62 -7.47 -0.85 5.81
C ALA A 62 -7.74 0.54 5.24
N ILE A 63 -7.30 0.79 4.00
CA ILE A 63 -7.53 2.07 3.34
C ILE A 63 -9.03 2.26 3.05
N ALA A 64 -9.68 1.22 2.53
CA ALA A 64 -11.10 1.30 2.16
C ALA A 64 -12.00 1.57 3.38
N ARG A 65 -11.57 1.15 4.56
CA ARG A 65 -12.35 1.32 5.79
C ARG A 65 -11.99 2.57 6.58
N ASP A 66 -10.96 3.29 6.16
CA ASP A 66 -10.49 4.46 6.89
C ASP A 66 -11.31 5.69 6.49
N GLY A 67 -12.17 6.14 7.40
CA GLY A 67 -13.04 7.29 7.16
C GLY A 67 -12.31 8.61 6.98
N THR A 68 -11.02 8.67 7.31
CA THR A 68 -10.22 9.88 7.11
C THR A 68 -9.63 9.96 5.70
N VAL A 69 -9.71 8.87 4.94
CA VAL A 69 -9.23 8.82 3.56
C VAL A 69 -10.31 9.36 2.63
N GLY A 70 -9.92 10.08 1.58
CA GLY A 70 -10.87 10.63 0.61
C GLY A 70 -11.65 9.54 -0.12
N ASP A 71 -12.85 9.87 -0.57
CA ASP A 71 -13.77 8.90 -1.19
C ASP A 71 -13.18 8.21 -2.41
N GLU A 72 -12.46 8.95 -3.25
CA GLU A 72 -11.88 8.38 -4.47
C GLU A 72 -10.82 7.33 -4.15
N VAL A 73 -9.98 7.62 -3.16
CA VAL A 73 -8.94 6.69 -2.76
C VAL A 73 -9.55 5.45 -2.11
N ARG A 74 -10.57 5.63 -1.26
CA ARG A 74 -11.27 4.49 -0.65
C ARG A 74 -11.90 3.60 -1.72
N ARG A 75 -12.51 4.22 -2.74
CA ARG A 75 -13.11 3.48 -3.84
C ARG A 75 -12.06 2.69 -4.62
N SER A 76 -10.94 3.33 -4.94
CA SER A 76 -9.84 2.67 -5.64
C SER A 76 -9.30 1.49 -4.84
N ALA A 77 -9.15 1.67 -3.53
CA ALA A 77 -8.69 0.59 -2.66
C ALA A 77 -9.68 -0.58 -2.65
N ALA A 78 -10.98 -0.28 -2.62
CA ALA A 78 -12.01 -1.31 -2.65
C ALA A 78 -12.00 -2.07 -3.97
N GLU A 79 -11.79 -1.35 -5.08
CA GLU A 79 -11.69 -1.99 -6.40
C GLU A 79 -10.48 -2.91 -6.50
N ARG A 80 -9.36 -2.47 -5.95
CA ARG A 80 -8.16 -3.31 -5.90
C ARG A 80 -8.40 -4.56 -5.07
N LEU A 81 -9.06 -4.38 -3.93
CA LEU A 81 -9.39 -5.50 -3.06
C LEU A 81 -10.26 -6.53 -3.78
N ALA A 82 -11.26 -6.05 -4.52
CA ALA A 82 -12.14 -6.93 -5.29
C ALA A 82 -11.35 -7.72 -6.36
N GLY A 83 -10.40 -7.05 -7.03
CA GLY A 83 -9.54 -7.71 -8.00
C GLY A 83 -8.66 -8.78 -7.37
N LEU A 84 -8.15 -8.52 -6.17
CA LEU A 84 -7.32 -9.49 -5.45
C LEU A 84 -8.13 -10.72 -5.03
N ALA A 85 -9.41 -10.54 -4.73
CA ALA A 85 -10.26 -11.63 -4.29
C ALA A 85 -10.54 -12.66 -5.40
N THR A 86 -10.29 -12.30 -6.66
CA THR A 86 -10.51 -13.20 -7.80
C THR A 86 -9.27 -13.96 -8.24
N LEU A 87 -8.15 -13.74 -7.59
CA LEU A 87 -6.89 -14.40 -7.93
C LEU A 87 -6.80 -15.85 -7.48
#